data_d3e39b98b90f9dc0a0bf1836f8c72392
#
_entry.id   d3e39b98b90f9dc0a0bf1836f8c72392
#
_cell.length_a   1.000
_cell.length_b   1.000
_cell.length_c   1.000
_cell.angle_alpha   90.00
_cell.angle_beta   90.00
_cell.angle_gamma   90.00
#
_symmetry.space_group_name_H-M   'P 1'
#
loop_
_entity.id
_entity.type
_entity.pdbx_description
1 polymer ?
#
loop_
_entity_poly.entity_id
_entity_poly.type
_entity_poly.pdbx_seq_one_letter_code
_entity_poly.pdbx_strand_id
1 'polypeptide(L)'
;MASHRRDNLFAELRADTTLFSFNDSVVDVFPDMIQRSVPGYSTVVRMTGVLSEQYAQPGTCIYDIGCSLGESIRSAERALADNTAANKTCRFIGIDSSSAMITRAREQSLQGSAIEWIQSDALLTQFETTSVVILNFTLQFIPIDERLRLLKAIRRAMVPGGLLILSEKLTMADPAMDALMIDLHHDFKRSQGYSDLEIAQKRDAIDNVLIPETAQIHTARLADAGFSRSSIWFQCLNFAS
;
A
#
# COMPACT_ATOMS: atom_id res chain seq x y z
N MET A 1 0.08 17.71 16.56
CA MET A 1 0.85 16.75 15.76
C MET A 1 1.29 15.64 16.69
N ALA A 2 0.80 14.41 16.51
CA ALA A 2 1.30 13.29 17.28
C ALA A 2 2.77 13.06 16.89
N SER A 3 3.66 13.07 17.86
CA SER A 3 5.07 12.76 17.67
C SER A 3 5.17 11.28 17.32
N HIS A 4 5.34 10.97 16.04
CA HIS A 4 5.64 9.60 15.63
C HIS A 4 7.03 9.21 16.14
N ARG A 5 7.14 7.99 16.65
CA ARG A 5 8.41 7.44 17.12
C ARG A 5 9.30 7.23 15.89
N ARG A 6 10.57 7.65 15.99
CA ARG A 6 11.55 7.45 14.90
C ARG A 6 11.82 5.97 14.70
N ASP A 7 11.86 5.52 13.45
CA ASP A 7 12.27 4.16 13.08
C ASP A 7 13.75 3.97 13.39
N ASN A 8 14.04 3.16 14.40
CA ASN A 8 15.37 2.71 14.81
C ASN A 8 15.41 1.19 15.03
N LEU A 9 14.45 0.46 14.45
CA LEU A 9 14.32 -0.99 14.65
C LEU A 9 15.56 -1.76 14.23
N PHE A 10 16.31 -1.23 13.28
CA PHE A 10 17.52 -1.84 12.73
C PHE A 10 18.80 -1.04 13.05
N ALA A 11 18.76 -0.16 14.06
CA ALA A 11 19.90 0.70 14.42
C ALA A 11 21.03 -0.07 15.14
N GLU A 12 20.69 -1.17 15.81
CA GLU A 12 21.65 -2.05 16.49
C GLU A 12 21.80 -3.39 15.77
N LEU A 13 22.98 -4.00 15.89
CA LEU A 13 23.27 -5.28 15.26
C LEU A 13 22.36 -6.37 15.85
N ARG A 14 21.58 -7.03 15.02
CA ARG A 14 20.70 -8.13 15.42
C ARG A 14 21.39 -9.47 15.19
N ALA A 15 21.40 -10.32 16.22
CA ALA A 15 21.97 -11.65 16.14
C ALA A 15 21.09 -12.64 15.36
N ASP A 16 19.77 -12.38 15.29
CA ASP A 16 18.80 -13.21 14.57
C ASP A 16 18.18 -12.45 13.41
N THR A 17 18.29 -13.00 12.20
CA THR A 17 17.54 -12.59 11.01
C THR A 17 16.12 -13.14 11.09
N THR A 18 15.31 -12.60 12.00
CA THR A 18 13.86 -12.87 11.97
C THR A 18 13.27 -12.20 10.74
N LEU A 19 12.46 -12.95 9.96
CA LEU A 19 11.73 -12.42 8.83
C LEU A 19 10.90 -11.21 9.26
N PHE A 20 10.85 -10.19 8.40
CA PHE A 20 10.07 -8.99 8.65
C PHE A 20 8.59 -9.35 8.84
N SER A 21 8.00 -8.86 9.91
CA SER A 21 6.57 -9.02 10.19
C SER A 21 5.99 -7.72 10.73
N PHE A 22 4.76 -7.41 10.37
CA PHE A 22 4.02 -6.23 10.81
C PHE A 22 3.46 -6.42 12.23
N ASN A 23 4.36 -6.57 13.21
CA ASN A 23 4.05 -6.76 14.63
C ASN A 23 4.00 -5.42 15.40
N ASP A 24 3.75 -5.47 16.71
CA ASP A 24 3.61 -4.28 17.57
C ASP A 24 4.82 -3.34 17.51
N SER A 25 6.04 -3.88 17.44
CA SER A 25 7.24 -3.05 17.38
C SER A 25 7.34 -2.26 16.07
N VAL A 26 6.85 -2.82 14.97
CA VAL A 26 6.79 -2.15 13.65
C VAL A 26 5.68 -1.10 13.65
N VAL A 27 4.50 -1.40 14.21
CA VAL A 27 3.36 -0.47 14.27
C VAL A 27 3.72 0.89 14.84
N ASP A 28 4.51 0.92 15.92
CA ASP A 28 4.90 2.17 16.61
C ASP A 28 5.75 3.11 15.76
N VAL A 29 6.55 2.58 14.86
CA VAL A 29 7.49 3.34 14.02
C VAL A 29 7.06 3.36 12.55
N PHE A 30 5.99 2.66 12.17
CA PHE A 30 5.57 2.47 10.79
C PHE A 30 5.37 3.79 10.02
N PRO A 31 4.75 4.85 10.59
CA PRO A 31 4.59 6.12 9.88
C PRO A 31 5.93 6.77 9.49
N ASP A 32 6.93 6.75 10.37
CA ASP A 32 8.29 7.24 10.09
C ASP A 32 9.00 6.31 9.11
N MET A 33 8.88 5.00 9.33
CA MET A 33 9.48 3.98 8.50
C MET A 33 9.06 4.08 7.04
N ILE A 34 7.76 4.18 6.76
CA ILE A 34 7.25 4.17 5.38
C ILE A 34 7.63 5.45 4.64
N GLN A 35 7.54 6.60 5.28
CA GLN A 35 7.91 7.89 4.69
C GLN A 35 9.39 7.98 4.35
N ARG A 36 10.26 7.45 5.22
CA ARG A 36 11.71 7.45 5.03
C ARG A 36 12.20 6.33 4.10
N SER A 37 11.37 5.34 3.80
CA SER A 37 11.75 4.18 2.97
C SER A 37 11.13 4.19 1.58
N VAL A 38 9.99 4.84 1.37
CA VAL A 38 9.26 4.85 0.10
C VAL A 38 9.26 6.26 -0.48
N PRO A 39 10.07 6.52 -1.53
CA PRO A 39 10.12 7.83 -2.16
C PRO A 39 8.75 8.20 -2.75
N GLY A 40 8.27 9.39 -2.39
CA GLY A 40 6.98 9.90 -2.85
C GLY A 40 5.73 9.34 -2.17
N TYR A 41 5.86 8.58 -1.07
CA TYR A 41 4.74 7.97 -0.35
C TYR A 41 3.60 8.96 -0.06
N SER A 42 3.91 10.13 0.49
CA SER A 42 2.91 11.15 0.80
C SER A 42 2.15 11.65 -0.44
N THR A 43 2.81 11.69 -1.60
CA THR A 43 2.17 12.03 -2.89
C THR A 43 1.21 10.93 -3.32
N VAL A 44 1.61 9.66 -3.22
CA VAL A 44 0.75 8.52 -3.53
C VAL A 44 -0.49 8.55 -2.66
N VAL A 45 -0.34 8.68 -1.33
CA VAL A 45 -1.48 8.73 -0.39
C VAL A 45 -2.44 9.88 -0.71
N ARG A 46 -1.91 11.09 -0.96
CA ARG A 46 -2.75 12.25 -1.30
C ARG A 46 -3.51 12.04 -2.60
N MET A 47 -2.84 11.55 -3.63
CA MET A 47 -3.47 11.31 -4.93
C MET A 47 -4.46 10.15 -4.89
N THR A 48 -4.25 9.15 -4.02
CA THR A 48 -5.24 8.11 -3.75
C THR A 48 -6.57 8.73 -3.31
N GLY A 49 -6.56 9.75 -2.44
CA GLY A 49 -7.77 10.49 -2.08
C GLY A 49 -8.45 11.15 -3.27
N VAL A 50 -7.69 11.89 -4.09
CA VAL A 50 -8.20 12.58 -5.29
C VAL A 50 -8.81 11.58 -6.28
N LEU A 51 -8.12 10.50 -6.56
CA LEU A 51 -8.60 9.46 -7.48
C LEU A 51 -9.85 8.76 -6.91
N SER A 52 -9.86 8.46 -5.61
CA SER A 52 -11.02 7.84 -4.96
C SER A 52 -12.26 8.73 -5.07
N GLU A 53 -12.12 10.03 -4.84
CA GLU A 53 -13.21 10.99 -4.99
C GLU A 53 -13.78 11.00 -6.41
N GLN A 54 -12.91 10.99 -7.41
CA GLN A 54 -13.32 11.07 -8.82
C GLN A 54 -14.06 9.80 -9.28
N TYR A 55 -13.64 8.61 -8.81
CA TYR A 55 -14.15 7.33 -9.29
C TYR A 55 -15.16 6.66 -8.36
N ALA A 56 -15.35 7.15 -7.14
CA ALA A 56 -16.34 6.63 -6.22
C ALA A 56 -17.76 6.76 -6.80
N GLN A 57 -18.55 5.69 -6.67
CA GLN A 57 -19.93 5.64 -7.13
C GLN A 57 -20.87 5.41 -5.94
N PRO A 58 -22.03 6.08 -5.89
CA PRO A 58 -22.98 5.95 -4.78
C PRO A 58 -23.42 4.50 -4.53
N GLY A 59 -23.54 4.14 -3.25
CA GLY A 59 -24.00 2.79 -2.83
C GLY A 59 -22.98 1.68 -3.02
N THR A 60 -21.70 2.01 -3.25
CA THR A 60 -20.61 1.03 -3.39
C THR A 60 -19.63 1.11 -2.23
N CYS A 61 -18.73 0.13 -2.15
CA CYS A 61 -17.61 0.14 -1.22
C CYS A 61 -16.35 0.78 -1.84
N ILE A 62 -15.49 1.32 -0.99
CA ILE A 62 -14.10 1.67 -1.24
C ILE A 62 -13.25 0.80 -0.34
N TYR A 63 -12.41 -0.05 -0.92
CA TYR A 63 -11.52 -0.94 -0.20
C TYR A 63 -10.08 -0.42 -0.18
N ASP A 64 -9.43 -0.55 0.97
CA ASP A 64 -7.96 -0.42 1.12
C ASP A 64 -7.43 -1.77 1.64
N ILE A 65 -6.75 -2.51 0.79
CA ILE A 65 -6.28 -3.87 1.06
C ILE A 65 -4.80 -3.82 1.43
N GLY A 66 -4.46 -4.36 2.60
CA GLY A 66 -3.17 -4.13 3.25
C GLY A 66 -3.09 -2.69 3.77
N CYS A 67 -4.17 -2.25 4.41
CA CYS A 67 -4.36 -0.83 4.78
C CYS A 67 -3.39 -0.32 5.85
N SER A 68 -2.65 -1.20 6.54
CA SER A 68 -1.76 -0.85 7.64
C SER A 68 -2.46 0.06 8.66
N LEU A 69 -1.93 1.25 8.89
CA LEU A 69 -2.54 2.25 9.79
C LEU A 69 -3.65 3.08 9.12
N GLY A 70 -3.97 2.84 7.85
CA GLY A 70 -5.13 3.41 7.15
C GLY A 70 -4.91 4.79 6.52
N GLU A 71 -3.68 5.18 6.20
CA GLU A 71 -3.41 6.50 5.60
C GLU A 71 -4.13 6.70 4.26
N SER A 72 -4.13 5.68 3.39
CA SER A 72 -4.76 5.72 2.07
C SER A 72 -6.28 5.83 2.16
N ILE A 73 -6.91 4.97 2.97
CA ILE A 73 -8.38 4.99 3.08
C ILE A 73 -8.89 6.25 3.80
N ARG A 74 -8.14 6.78 4.79
CA ARG A 74 -8.47 8.06 5.40
C ARG A 74 -8.33 9.22 4.42
N SER A 75 -7.37 9.15 3.48
CA SER A 75 -7.26 10.14 2.41
C SER A 75 -8.48 10.09 1.50
N ALA A 76 -8.98 8.91 1.17
CA ALA A 76 -10.21 8.73 0.39
C ALA A 76 -11.45 9.24 1.16
N GLU A 77 -11.59 8.87 2.45
CA GLU A 77 -12.69 9.33 3.29
C GLU A 77 -12.76 10.86 3.36
N ARG A 78 -11.61 11.53 3.63
CA ARG A 78 -11.55 12.99 3.68
C ARG A 78 -11.93 13.64 2.35
N ALA A 79 -11.39 13.14 1.24
CA ALA A 79 -11.68 13.70 -0.09
C ALA A 79 -13.17 13.60 -0.45
N LEU A 80 -13.84 12.50 -0.08
CA LEU A 80 -15.27 12.33 -0.32
C LEU A 80 -16.12 13.18 0.64
N ALA A 81 -15.69 13.42 1.87
CA ALA A 81 -16.40 14.26 2.83
C ALA A 81 -16.50 15.72 2.36
N ASP A 82 -15.47 16.23 1.72
CA ASP A 82 -15.40 17.59 1.18
C ASP A 82 -16.28 17.80 -0.08
N ASN A 83 -16.69 16.70 -0.73
CA ASN A 83 -17.47 16.74 -1.97
C ASN A 83 -18.97 16.76 -1.70
N THR A 84 -19.52 17.94 -1.39
CA THR A 84 -20.94 18.17 -1.13
C THR A 84 -21.84 17.96 -2.36
N ALA A 85 -21.29 18.01 -3.58
CA ALA A 85 -22.06 17.88 -4.82
C ALA A 85 -22.48 16.44 -5.17
N ALA A 86 -21.87 15.45 -4.56
CA ALA A 86 -22.04 14.06 -4.98
C ALA A 86 -22.66 13.20 -3.92
N ASN A 87 -23.44 13.53 -2.98
CA ASN A 87 -24.20 12.64 -2.07
C ASN A 87 -23.76 11.15 -2.11
N LYS A 88 -22.42 10.94 -2.23
CA LYS A 88 -21.81 9.63 -2.45
C LYS A 88 -21.81 8.89 -1.12
N THR A 89 -22.82 8.06 -0.91
CA THR A 89 -22.90 7.15 0.23
C THR A 89 -22.03 5.92 -0.03
N CYS A 90 -20.72 6.07 0.06
CA CYS A 90 -19.79 4.94 -0.01
C CYS A 90 -19.50 4.41 1.38
N ARG A 91 -19.30 3.10 1.48
CA ARG A 91 -18.71 2.47 2.67
C ARG A 91 -17.20 2.40 2.49
N PHE A 92 -16.46 2.68 3.55
CA PHE A 92 -14.98 2.63 3.57
C PHE A 92 -14.54 1.41 4.36
N ILE A 93 -13.75 0.53 3.76
CA ILE A 93 -13.35 -0.75 4.35
C ILE A 93 -11.83 -0.89 4.26
N GLY A 94 -11.17 -0.84 5.41
CA GLY A 94 -9.73 -1.11 5.54
C GLY A 94 -9.49 -2.54 5.99
N ILE A 95 -8.69 -3.28 5.23
CA ILE A 95 -8.37 -4.69 5.50
C ILE A 95 -6.87 -4.84 5.68
N ASP A 96 -6.46 -5.52 6.75
CA ASP A 96 -5.07 -5.92 6.98
C ASP A 96 -5.02 -7.26 7.70
N SER A 97 -4.03 -8.08 7.41
CA SER A 97 -3.82 -9.37 8.10
C SER A 97 -3.23 -9.18 9.50
N SER A 98 -2.54 -8.08 9.77
CA SER A 98 -1.93 -7.75 11.05
C SER A 98 -2.97 -7.25 12.04
N SER A 99 -3.18 -7.99 13.13
CA SER A 99 -4.04 -7.56 14.24
C SER A 99 -3.52 -6.28 14.91
N ALA A 100 -2.20 -6.13 15.01
CA ALA A 100 -1.55 -4.97 15.58
C ALA A 100 -1.82 -3.70 14.75
N MET A 101 -1.73 -3.79 13.40
CA MET A 101 -2.07 -2.68 12.51
C MET A 101 -3.54 -2.29 12.62
N ILE A 102 -4.46 -3.24 12.58
CA ILE A 102 -5.90 -2.99 12.68
C ILE A 102 -6.28 -2.40 14.04
N THR A 103 -5.71 -2.89 15.13
CA THR A 103 -5.95 -2.32 16.46
C THR A 103 -5.52 -0.85 16.51
N ARG A 104 -4.31 -0.56 16.05
CA ARG A 104 -3.80 0.82 16.02
C ARG A 104 -4.59 1.72 15.06
N ALA A 105 -5.02 1.19 13.90
CA ALA A 105 -5.85 1.94 12.96
C ALA A 105 -7.20 2.35 13.59
N ARG A 106 -7.83 1.46 14.36
CA ARG A 106 -9.06 1.77 15.14
C ARG A 106 -8.82 2.83 16.20
N GLU A 107 -7.74 2.71 16.97
CA GLU A 107 -7.38 3.69 18.02
C GLU A 107 -7.14 5.10 17.46
N GLN A 108 -6.59 5.18 16.25
CA GLN A 108 -6.30 6.43 15.55
C GLN A 108 -7.48 6.95 14.71
N SER A 109 -8.61 6.26 14.69
CA SER A 109 -9.79 6.74 13.99
C SER A 109 -10.33 8.00 14.62
N LEU A 110 -10.61 9.00 13.78
CA LEU A 110 -11.21 10.25 14.24
C LEU A 110 -12.65 10.02 14.68
N GLN A 111 -13.12 10.83 15.61
CA GLN A 111 -14.54 10.81 16.00
C GLN A 111 -15.40 11.14 14.77
N GLY A 112 -16.34 10.25 14.45
CA GLY A 112 -17.20 10.40 13.27
C GLY A 112 -16.69 9.74 11.99
N SER A 113 -15.49 9.13 12.01
CA SER A 113 -15.01 8.32 10.89
C SER A 113 -15.90 7.10 10.67
N ALA A 114 -16.27 6.83 9.42
CA ALA A 114 -17.13 5.72 9.00
C ALA A 114 -16.32 4.51 8.46
N ILE A 115 -15.00 4.47 8.68
CA ILE A 115 -14.16 3.38 8.19
C ILE A 115 -14.37 2.11 8.99
N GLU A 116 -14.74 1.04 8.30
CA GLU A 116 -14.78 -0.31 8.84
C GLU A 116 -13.39 -0.94 8.78
N TRP A 117 -12.85 -1.36 9.91
CA TRP A 117 -11.54 -2.00 10.00
C TRP A 117 -11.70 -3.51 10.18
N ILE A 118 -11.17 -4.28 9.24
CA ILE A 118 -11.32 -5.74 9.22
C ILE A 118 -9.94 -6.39 9.26
N GLN A 119 -9.70 -7.21 10.27
CA GLN A 119 -8.55 -8.10 10.27
C GLN A 119 -8.86 -9.32 9.41
N SER A 120 -8.24 -9.42 8.25
CA SER A 120 -8.42 -10.55 7.32
C SER A 120 -7.24 -10.67 6.37
N ASP A 121 -7.01 -11.89 5.90
CA ASP A 121 -6.16 -12.13 4.74
C ASP A 121 -6.88 -11.61 3.48
N ALA A 122 -6.17 -10.86 2.64
CA ALA A 122 -6.67 -10.36 1.37
C ALA A 122 -7.21 -11.48 0.46
N LEU A 123 -6.58 -12.65 0.51
CA LEU A 123 -6.95 -13.82 -0.30
C LEU A 123 -8.24 -14.52 0.17
N LEU A 124 -8.66 -14.28 1.41
CA LEU A 124 -9.88 -14.83 2.01
C LEU A 124 -11.03 -13.83 2.01
N THR A 125 -10.78 -12.60 1.58
CA THR A 125 -11.79 -11.53 1.59
C THR A 125 -12.85 -11.77 0.53
N GLN A 126 -14.12 -11.70 0.94
CA GLN A 126 -15.26 -11.64 0.02
C GLN A 126 -15.59 -10.18 -0.24
N PHE A 127 -15.31 -9.70 -1.44
CA PHE A 127 -15.54 -8.33 -1.82
C PHE A 127 -17.01 -8.09 -2.16
N GLU A 128 -17.60 -7.08 -1.55
CA GLU A 128 -18.91 -6.52 -1.94
C GLU A 128 -18.74 -5.62 -3.18
N THR A 129 -19.86 -5.20 -3.76
CA THR A 129 -19.85 -4.28 -4.91
C THR A 129 -19.04 -3.02 -4.60
N THR A 130 -18.01 -2.77 -5.41
CA THR A 130 -17.04 -1.71 -5.15
C THR A 130 -16.79 -0.84 -6.37
N SER A 131 -16.54 0.44 -6.16
CA SER A 131 -16.11 1.38 -7.21
C SER A 131 -14.63 1.71 -7.14
N VAL A 132 -14.00 1.62 -5.97
CA VAL A 132 -12.57 1.90 -5.80
C VAL A 132 -11.93 0.82 -4.94
N VAL A 133 -10.81 0.31 -5.39
CA VAL A 133 -9.96 -0.59 -4.60
C VAL A 133 -8.53 -0.05 -4.59
N ILE A 134 -7.93 0.01 -3.42
CA ILE A 134 -6.59 0.50 -3.17
C ILE A 134 -5.71 -0.68 -2.77
N LEU A 135 -4.57 -0.84 -3.43
CA LEU A 135 -3.50 -1.80 -3.15
C LEU A 135 -2.17 -1.03 -3.13
N ASN A 136 -1.96 -0.21 -2.10
CA ASN A 136 -0.74 0.59 -1.99
C ASN A 136 0.36 -0.21 -1.28
N PHE A 137 1.33 -0.69 -2.05
CA PHE A 137 2.50 -1.46 -1.58
C PHE A 137 2.13 -2.78 -0.88
N THR A 138 1.08 -3.45 -1.38
CA THR A 138 0.50 -4.65 -0.77
C THR A 138 0.70 -5.89 -1.62
N LEU A 139 0.48 -5.82 -2.94
CA LEU A 139 0.52 -6.99 -3.82
C LEU A 139 1.90 -7.67 -3.81
N GLN A 140 2.98 -6.92 -3.59
CA GLN A 140 4.35 -7.40 -3.47
C GLN A 140 4.57 -8.38 -2.30
N PHE A 141 3.67 -8.41 -1.31
CA PHE A 141 3.68 -9.34 -0.17
C PHE A 141 2.79 -10.57 -0.38
N ILE A 142 1.98 -10.57 -1.44
CA ILE A 142 1.14 -11.72 -1.81
C ILE A 142 1.98 -12.71 -2.60
N PRO A 143 1.87 -14.04 -2.36
CA PRO A 143 2.53 -15.06 -3.16
C PRO A 143 2.26 -14.86 -4.66
N ILE A 144 3.29 -15.00 -5.49
CA ILE A 144 3.23 -14.66 -6.92
C ILE A 144 2.10 -15.39 -7.65
N ASP A 145 1.92 -16.67 -7.36
CA ASP A 145 0.88 -17.55 -7.91
C ASP A 145 -0.55 -17.14 -7.49
N GLU A 146 -0.70 -16.41 -6.39
CA GLU A 146 -1.98 -15.95 -5.88
C GLU A 146 -2.38 -14.54 -6.35
N ARG A 147 -1.42 -13.73 -6.84
CA ARG A 147 -1.66 -12.34 -7.25
C ARG A 147 -2.75 -12.20 -8.31
N LEU A 148 -2.73 -13.06 -9.32
CA LEU A 148 -3.75 -13.04 -10.38
C LEU A 148 -5.13 -13.43 -9.84
N ARG A 149 -5.21 -14.39 -8.92
CA ARG A 149 -6.47 -14.80 -8.27
C ARG A 149 -7.09 -13.63 -7.48
N LEU A 150 -6.29 -12.93 -6.70
CA LEU A 150 -6.74 -11.75 -5.95
C LEU A 150 -7.26 -10.66 -6.90
N LEU A 151 -6.50 -10.28 -7.92
CA LEU A 151 -6.90 -9.24 -8.88
C LEU A 151 -8.18 -9.63 -9.65
N LYS A 152 -8.37 -10.90 -9.99
CA LYS A 152 -9.62 -11.40 -10.59
C LYS A 152 -10.81 -11.30 -9.63
N ALA A 153 -10.60 -11.58 -8.35
CA ALA A 153 -11.66 -11.44 -7.34
C ALA A 153 -12.06 -9.95 -7.18
N ILE A 154 -11.09 -9.05 -7.08
CA ILE A 154 -11.30 -7.61 -7.05
C ILE A 154 -12.07 -7.17 -8.31
N ARG A 155 -11.59 -7.51 -9.50
CA ARG A 155 -12.22 -7.09 -10.77
C ARG A 155 -13.68 -7.53 -10.89
N ARG A 156 -14.02 -8.72 -10.39
CA ARG A 156 -15.40 -9.21 -10.38
C ARG A 156 -16.34 -8.43 -9.48
N ALA A 157 -15.82 -7.88 -8.38
CA ALA A 157 -16.60 -7.06 -7.45
C ALA A 157 -16.75 -5.61 -7.93
N MET A 158 -15.89 -5.17 -8.85
CA MET A 158 -15.88 -3.78 -9.31
C MET A 158 -17.02 -3.49 -10.29
N VAL A 159 -17.70 -2.37 -10.04
CA VAL A 159 -18.69 -1.82 -10.98
C VAL A 159 -18.02 -1.31 -12.26
N PRO A 160 -18.78 -1.20 -13.38
CA PRO A 160 -18.29 -0.52 -14.58
C PRO A 160 -17.83 0.92 -14.27
N GLY A 161 -16.67 1.31 -14.80
CA GLY A 161 -16.09 2.64 -14.55
C GLY A 161 -15.40 2.77 -13.19
N GLY A 162 -15.31 1.71 -12.39
CA GLY A 162 -14.54 1.70 -11.14
C GLY A 162 -13.02 1.72 -11.38
N LEU A 163 -12.26 2.07 -10.35
CA LEU A 163 -10.81 2.25 -10.37
C LEU A 163 -10.10 1.30 -9.39
N LEU A 164 -9.08 0.59 -9.86
CA LEU A 164 -8.06 -0.03 -9.03
C LEU A 164 -6.84 0.90 -8.98
N ILE A 165 -6.39 1.26 -7.79
CA ILE A 165 -5.12 1.96 -7.53
C ILE A 165 -4.13 0.92 -7.03
N LEU A 166 -3.05 0.71 -7.78
CA LEU A 166 -2.01 -0.26 -7.47
C LEU A 166 -0.67 0.45 -7.38
N SER A 167 -0.02 0.41 -6.23
CA SER A 167 1.33 0.97 -6.03
C SER A 167 2.27 -0.13 -5.56
N GLU A 168 3.43 -0.25 -6.22
CA GLU A 168 4.39 -1.33 -5.95
C GLU A 168 5.84 -0.83 -6.04
N LYS A 169 6.73 -1.52 -5.33
CA LYS A 169 8.15 -1.48 -5.65
C LYS A 169 8.38 -2.34 -6.89
N LEU A 170 9.14 -1.81 -7.86
CA LEU A 170 9.43 -2.49 -9.11
C LEU A 170 10.87 -3.02 -9.13
N THR A 171 11.09 -4.07 -9.91
CA THR A 171 12.41 -4.44 -10.44
C THR A 171 12.49 -4.05 -11.92
N MET A 172 13.69 -3.82 -12.42
CA MET A 172 13.91 -3.49 -13.83
C MET A 172 14.28 -4.75 -14.61
N ALA A 173 13.84 -4.82 -15.88
CA ALA A 173 14.15 -5.95 -16.75
C ALA A 173 15.65 -5.98 -17.14
N ASP A 174 16.28 -4.81 -17.24
CA ASP A 174 17.73 -4.68 -17.47
C ASP A 174 18.47 -4.75 -16.12
N PRO A 175 19.40 -5.72 -15.92
CA PRO A 175 20.09 -5.88 -14.64
C PRO A 175 20.94 -4.68 -14.22
N ALA A 176 21.51 -3.94 -15.17
CA ALA A 176 22.33 -2.76 -14.86
C ALA A 176 21.45 -1.61 -14.39
N MET A 177 20.26 -1.44 -15.00
CA MET A 177 19.28 -0.46 -14.55
C MET A 177 18.67 -0.86 -13.20
N ASP A 178 18.45 -2.15 -12.96
CA ASP A 178 17.93 -2.63 -11.67
C ASP A 178 18.92 -2.32 -10.53
N ALA A 179 20.20 -2.65 -10.73
CA ALA A 179 21.27 -2.31 -9.79
C ALA A 179 21.35 -0.79 -9.53
N LEU A 180 21.29 0.03 -10.56
CA LEU A 180 21.28 1.50 -10.43
C LEU A 180 20.09 1.98 -9.60
N MET A 181 18.87 1.45 -9.84
CA MET A 181 17.68 1.84 -9.08
C MET A 181 17.77 1.41 -7.61
N ILE A 182 18.38 0.26 -7.32
CA ILE A 182 18.64 -0.20 -5.96
C ILE A 182 19.60 0.76 -5.26
N ASP A 183 20.71 1.14 -5.91
CA ASP A 183 21.71 2.05 -5.34
C ASP A 183 21.11 3.44 -5.07
N LEU A 184 20.36 4.00 -6.03
CA LEU A 184 19.67 5.28 -5.85
C LEU A 184 18.62 5.23 -4.71
N HIS A 185 17.94 4.09 -4.54
CA HIS A 185 17.03 3.91 -3.42
C HIS A 185 17.77 3.83 -2.08
N HIS A 186 18.96 3.22 -2.04
CA HIS A 186 19.81 3.26 -0.85
C HIS A 186 20.27 4.68 -0.54
N ASP A 187 20.67 5.46 -1.55
CA ASP A 187 21.04 6.87 -1.39
C ASP A 187 19.86 7.71 -0.88
N PHE A 188 18.65 7.46 -1.39
CA PHE A 188 17.44 8.08 -0.85
C PHE A 188 17.28 7.77 0.64
N LYS A 189 17.40 6.50 1.07
CA LYS A 189 17.32 6.14 2.49
C LYS A 189 18.39 6.82 3.34
N ARG A 190 19.65 6.92 2.84
CA ARG A 190 20.72 7.66 3.51
C ARG A 190 20.36 9.12 3.68
N SER A 191 19.81 9.75 2.65
CA SER A 191 19.35 11.16 2.71
C SER A 191 18.23 11.36 3.74
N GLN A 192 17.44 10.32 4.01
CA GLN A 192 16.42 10.30 5.06
C GLN A 192 16.99 9.94 6.46
N GLY A 193 18.31 9.79 6.60
CA GLY A 193 19.01 9.58 7.86
C GLY A 193 19.07 8.14 8.34
N TYR A 194 18.93 7.14 7.44
CA TYR A 194 19.31 5.75 7.74
C TYR A 194 20.81 5.54 7.55
N SER A 195 21.42 4.78 8.45
CA SER A 195 22.79 4.27 8.31
C SER A 195 22.85 3.09 7.32
N ASP A 196 24.05 2.78 6.83
CA ASP A 196 24.27 1.61 5.98
C ASP A 196 23.92 0.30 6.68
N LEU A 197 24.16 0.22 8.01
CA LEU A 197 23.78 -0.94 8.82
C LEU A 197 22.25 -1.14 8.84
N GLU A 198 21.48 -0.07 9.09
CA GLU A 198 20.02 -0.14 9.08
C GLU A 198 19.48 -0.55 7.71
N ILE A 199 20.06 -0.01 6.63
CA ILE A 199 19.68 -0.35 5.25
C ILE A 199 19.95 -1.84 4.97
N ALA A 200 21.13 -2.34 5.33
CA ALA A 200 21.52 -3.73 5.11
C ALA A 200 20.63 -4.70 5.90
N GLN A 201 20.48 -4.48 7.20
CA GLN A 201 19.68 -5.36 8.07
C GLN A 201 18.19 -5.36 7.64
N LYS A 202 17.63 -4.22 7.29
CA LYS A 202 16.25 -4.13 6.80
C LYS A 202 16.07 -4.84 5.47
N ARG A 203 17.04 -4.72 4.55
CA ARG A 203 17.04 -5.48 3.29
C ARG A 203 17.02 -6.98 3.57
N ASP A 204 17.95 -7.47 4.38
CA ASP A 204 18.06 -8.90 4.67
C ASP A 204 16.77 -9.47 5.33
N ALA A 205 16.10 -8.66 6.15
CA ALA A 205 14.84 -9.06 6.78
C ALA A 205 13.66 -9.11 5.79
N ILE A 206 13.62 -8.25 4.74
CA ILE A 206 12.47 -8.09 3.85
C ILE A 206 12.61 -8.81 2.50
N ASP A 207 13.83 -9.15 2.07
CA ASP A 207 14.11 -9.68 0.71
C ASP A 207 13.36 -10.98 0.38
N ASN A 208 13.02 -11.80 1.40
CA ASN A 208 12.24 -13.03 1.20
C ASN A 208 10.73 -12.85 1.44
N VAL A 209 10.29 -11.66 1.79
CA VAL A 209 8.89 -11.35 2.13
C VAL A 209 8.27 -10.41 1.08
N LEU A 210 9.04 -9.41 0.63
CA LEU A 210 8.65 -8.47 -0.41
C LEU A 210 9.28 -8.91 -1.74
N ILE A 211 8.46 -9.39 -2.66
CA ILE A 211 8.91 -9.85 -3.99
C ILE A 211 8.45 -8.86 -5.05
N PRO A 212 9.33 -7.94 -5.52
CA PRO A 212 8.99 -7.00 -6.57
C PRO A 212 8.95 -7.68 -7.93
N GLU A 213 8.18 -7.12 -8.85
CA GLU A 213 8.09 -7.54 -10.24
C GLU A 213 8.22 -6.33 -11.17
N THR A 214 8.39 -6.56 -12.47
CA THR A 214 8.49 -5.46 -13.44
C THR A 214 7.13 -4.84 -13.74
N ALA A 215 7.14 -3.59 -14.19
CA ALA A 215 5.91 -2.89 -14.63
C ALA A 215 5.19 -3.67 -15.74
N GLN A 216 5.93 -4.34 -16.63
CA GLN A 216 5.37 -5.16 -17.71
C GLN A 216 4.60 -6.36 -17.16
N ILE A 217 5.14 -7.04 -16.13
CA ILE A 217 4.46 -8.17 -15.49
C ILE A 217 3.16 -7.70 -14.81
N HIS A 218 3.20 -6.57 -14.10
CA HIS A 218 2.00 -5.99 -13.51
C HIS A 218 0.94 -5.62 -14.55
N THR A 219 1.35 -4.97 -15.64
CA THR A 219 0.44 -4.59 -16.75
C THR A 219 -0.22 -5.83 -17.39
N ALA A 220 0.59 -6.86 -17.69
CA ALA A 220 0.07 -8.12 -18.24
C ALA A 220 -0.92 -8.80 -17.27
N ARG A 221 -0.57 -8.88 -15.99
CA ARG A 221 -1.43 -9.48 -14.95
C ARG A 221 -2.74 -8.71 -14.79
N LEU A 222 -2.74 -7.39 -14.87
CA LEU A 222 -3.96 -6.57 -14.85
C LEU A 222 -4.85 -6.88 -16.05
N ALA A 223 -4.28 -6.99 -17.25
CA ALA A 223 -5.03 -7.41 -18.45
C ALA A 223 -5.63 -8.81 -18.28
N ASP A 224 -4.85 -9.78 -17.78
CA ASP A 224 -5.30 -11.17 -17.51
C ASP A 224 -6.38 -11.24 -16.41
N ALA A 225 -6.39 -10.27 -15.50
CA ALA A 225 -7.45 -10.12 -14.49
C ALA A 225 -8.73 -9.49 -15.04
N GLY A 226 -8.72 -8.94 -16.27
CA GLY A 226 -9.86 -8.35 -16.94
C GLY A 226 -10.00 -6.84 -16.79
N PHE A 227 -8.91 -6.14 -16.42
CA PHE A 227 -8.87 -4.67 -16.49
C PHE A 227 -8.60 -4.23 -17.93
N SER A 228 -9.45 -3.39 -18.47
CA SER A 228 -9.40 -2.97 -19.88
C SER A 228 -8.33 -1.94 -20.19
N ARG A 229 -7.88 -1.22 -19.17
CA ARG A 229 -6.88 -0.13 -19.28
C ARG A 229 -6.07 -0.05 -18.00
N SER A 230 -4.77 0.20 -18.15
CA SER A 230 -3.87 0.52 -17.04
C SER A 230 -2.85 1.56 -17.51
N SER A 231 -2.39 2.40 -16.62
CA SER A 231 -1.39 3.42 -16.90
C SER A 231 -0.62 3.74 -15.62
N ILE A 232 0.68 3.93 -15.73
CA ILE A 232 1.48 4.48 -14.64
C ILE A 232 1.18 5.99 -14.61
N TRP A 233 0.72 6.48 -13.46
CA TRP A 233 0.44 7.89 -13.23
C TRP A 233 1.48 8.55 -12.30
N PHE A 234 2.26 7.73 -11.56
CA PHE A 234 3.33 8.16 -10.69
C PHE A 234 4.49 7.17 -10.73
N GLN A 235 5.71 7.68 -10.78
CA GLN A 235 6.92 6.88 -10.57
C GLN A 235 8.00 7.73 -9.91
N CYS A 236 8.65 7.17 -8.88
CA CYS A 236 9.85 7.73 -8.27
C CYS A 236 10.84 6.60 -8.00
N LEU A 237 11.99 6.64 -8.67
CA LEU A 237 12.96 5.54 -8.71
C LEU A 237 12.27 4.22 -9.12
N ASN A 238 12.39 3.19 -8.30
CA ASN A 238 11.76 1.89 -8.49
C ASN A 238 10.44 1.74 -7.70
N PHE A 239 9.73 2.81 -7.44
CA PHE A 239 8.38 2.80 -6.87
C PHE A 239 7.42 3.44 -7.85
N ALA A 240 6.33 2.75 -8.20
CA ALA A 240 5.34 3.24 -9.15
C ALA A 240 3.90 2.98 -8.68
N SER A 241 3.00 3.78 -9.23
CA SER A 241 1.56 3.64 -9.01
C SER A 241 0.81 3.82 -10.34
#